data_33db6ef4c8f464ec0c7147797a30c750
#
_entry.id   33db6ef4c8f464ec0c7147797a30c750
#
_cell.length_a   1.000
_cell.length_b   1.000
_cell.length_c   1.000
_cell.angle_alpha   90.00
_cell.angle_beta   90.00
_cell.angle_gamma   90.00
#
_symmetry.space_group_name_H-M   'P 1'
#
loop_
_entity.id
_entity.type
_entity.pdbx_description
1 polymer ?
#
loop_
_entity_poly.entity_id
_entity_poly.type
_entity_poly.pdbx_seq_one_letter_code
_entity_poly.pdbx_strand_id
1 'polypeptide(L)'
;MSEAKSYTFSVRVENKFGVLSRIAGLFSGRGYNISSLTVNSTSDPEVSRMIIVTKGDDAVIEQIEKQLNKLIEVIKVDRLSGEDFIERELALFKIAADTPEKKAQVIQLVEIFNGKFVTVGPAELGVEISGRASQIDNFMNMVSDIGIIDMARSGRVAIARAKS
;
A
#
# COMPACT_ATOMS: atom_id res chain seq x y z
N MET A 1 -2.48 -27.08 -5.55
CA MET A 1 -3.09 -25.73 -5.31
C MET A 1 -1.97 -24.71 -5.35
N SER A 2 -1.97 -23.80 -6.31
CA SER A 2 -1.00 -22.72 -6.30
C SER A 2 -1.40 -21.76 -5.16
N GLU A 3 -0.46 -21.45 -4.29
CA GLU A 3 -0.68 -20.43 -3.25
C GLU A 3 -1.02 -19.09 -3.90
N ALA A 4 -2.07 -18.45 -3.42
CA ALA A 4 -2.45 -17.13 -3.89
C ALA A 4 -1.33 -16.13 -3.56
N LYS A 5 -0.65 -15.65 -4.60
CA LYS A 5 0.41 -14.66 -4.49
C LYS A 5 -0.14 -13.25 -4.56
N SER A 6 0.58 -12.32 -3.96
CA SER A 6 0.26 -10.89 -4.04
C SER A 6 0.93 -10.27 -5.27
N TYR A 7 0.16 -9.53 -6.05
CA TYR A 7 0.62 -8.86 -7.27
C TYR A 7 0.32 -7.37 -7.20
N THR A 8 1.20 -6.57 -7.78
CA THR A 8 1.06 -5.12 -7.85
C THR A 8 0.93 -4.67 -9.29
N PHE A 9 -0.15 -3.95 -9.60
CA PHE A 9 -0.37 -3.30 -10.88
C PHE A 9 -0.20 -1.80 -10.76
N SER A 10 0.53 -1.19 -11.69
CA SER A 10 0.53 0.24 -11.92
C SER A 10 -0.36 0.53 -13.15
N VAL A 11 -1.47 1.21 -12.93
CA VAL A 11 -2.44 1.50 -13.98
C VAL A 11 -2.50 3.00 -14.20
N ARG A 12 -2.09 3.44 -15.39
CA ARG A 12 -2.29 4.83 -15.79
C ARG A 12 -3.65 4.96 -16.48
N VAL A 13 -4.43 5.90 -16.02
CA VAL A 13 -5.80 6.12 -16.48
C VAL A 13 -6.03 7.59 -16.80
N GLU A 14 -7.02 7.86 -17.63
CA GLU A 14 -7.52 9.23 -17.81
C GLU A 14 -8.03 9.78 -16.47
N ASN A 15 -7.64 11.00 -16.14
CA ASN A 15 -8.12 11.68 -14.93
C ASN A 15 -9.52 12.25 -15.15
N LYS A 16 -10.50 11.35 -15.21
CA LYS A 16 -11.92 11.68 -15.46
C LYS A 16 -12.82 11.18 -14.35
N PHE A 17 -13.94 11.82 -14.21
CA PHE A 17 -14.99 11.40 -13.29
C PHE A 17 -15.45 9.96 -13.56
N GLY A 18 -15.59 9.16 -12.52
CA GLY A 18 -16.12 7.80 -12.59
C GLY A 18 -15.13 6.70 -12.97
N VAL A 19 -13.89 7.01 -13.33
CA VAL A 19 -12.88 5.99 -13.70
C VAL A 19 -12.57 5.06 -12.54
N LEU A 20 -12.34 5.59 -11.34
CA LEU A 20 -12.12 4.80 -10.13
C LEU A 20 -13.28 3.85 -9.86
N SER A 21 -14.48 4.34 -9.93
CA SER A 21 -15.71 3.55 -9.74
C SER A 21 -15.81 2.41 -10.75
N ARG A 22 -15.44 2.65 -11.99
CA ARG A 22 -15.46 1.66 -13.06
C ARG A 22 -14.44 0.55 -12.84
N ILE A 23 -13.23 0.90 -12.44
CA ILE A 23 -12.19 -0.08 -12.12
C ILE A 23 -12.56 -0.88 -10.88
N ALA A 24 -13.02 -0.22 -9.82
CA ALA A 24 -13.49 -0.89 -8.61
C ALA A 24 -14.66 -1.84 -8.92
N GLY A 25 -15.58 -1.43 -9.76
CA GLY A 25 -16.71 -2.23 -10.23
C GLY A 25 -16.27 -3.47 -11.03
N LEU A 26 -15.22 -3.36 -11.84
CA LEU A 26 -14.64 -4.50 -12.55
C LEU A 26 -14.13 -5.57 -11.58
N PHE A 27 -13.36 -5.17 -10.56
CA PHE A 27 -12.88 -6.09 -9.54
C PHE A 27 -14.03 -6.73 -8.75
N SER A 28 -14.95 -5.90 -8.28
CA SER A 28 -16.11 -6.32 -7.50
C SER A 28 -17.01 -7.27 -8.28
N GLY A 29 -17.35 -6.96 -9.53
CA GLY A 29 -18.24 -7.74 -10.37
C GLY A 29 -17.68 -9.11 -10.75
N ARG A 30 -16.38 -9.32 -10.67
CA ARG A 30 -15.70 -10.60 -10.98
C ARG A 30 -15.18 -11.32 -9.75
N GLY A 31 -15.46 -10.79 -8.55
CA GLY A 31 -15.00 -11.39 -7.30
C GLY A 31 -13.50 -11.31 -7.07
N TYR A 32 -12.81 -10.39 -7.74
CA TYR A 32 -11.38 -10.16 -7.48
C TYR A 32 -11.22 -9.32 -6.23
N ASN A 33 -10.22 -9.65 -5.40
CA ASN A 33 -9.96 -8.94 -4.16
C ASN A 33 -8.90 -7.85 -4.34
N ILE A 34 -9.23 -6.63 -3.93
CA ILE A 34 -8.28 -5.53 -3.82
C ILE A 34 -7.76 -5.49 -2.39
N SER A 35 -6.47 -5.78 -2.20
CA SER A 35 -5.81 -5.71 -0.89
C SER A 35 -5.38 -4.29 -0.54
N SER A 36 -5.00 -3.51 -1.55
CA SER A 36 -4.57 -2.11 -1.40
C SER A 36 -4.84 -1.36 -2.70
N LEU A 37 -5.27 -0.12 -2.57
CA LEU A 37 -5.53 0.76 -3.69
C LEU A 37 -5.04 2.18 -3.36
N THR A 38 -4.19 2.71 -4.21
CA THR A 38 -3.71 4.09 -4.12
C THR A 38 -3.97 4.78 -5.45
N VAL A 39 -4.57 5.95 -5.41
CA VAL A 39 -4.90 6.73 -6.60
C VAL A 39 -4.41 8.16 -6.44
N ASN A 40 -3.70 8.67 -7.42
CA ASN A 40 -3.28 10.06 -7.44
C ASN A 40 -3.11 10.59 -8.86
N SER A 41 -3.20 11.90 -9.02
CA SER A 41 -2.80 12.57 -10.25
C SER A 41 -1.29 12.40 -10.49
N THR A 42 -0.87 12.55 -11.73
CA THR A 42 0.53 12.55 -12.13
C THR A 42 1.02 13.96 -12.43
N SER A 43 2.23 14.11 -12.94
CA SER A 43 2.73 15.40 -13.48
C SER A 43 1.91 15.89 -14.67
N ASP A 44 1.20 15.00 -15.36
CA ASP A 44 0.20 15.35 -16.36
C ASP A 44 -1.18 15.40 -15.68
N PRO A 45 -1.86 16.57 -15.64
CA PRO A 45 -3.15 16.71 -14.97
C PRO A 45 -4.27 15.88 -15.62
N GLU A 46 -4.12 15.46 -16.86
CA GLU A 46 -5.08 14.60 -17.57
C GLU A 46 -4.90 13.11 -17.25
N VAL A 47 -3.87 12.75 -16.51
CA VAL A 47 -3.52 11.36 -16.21
C VAL A 47 -3.42 11.12 -14.70
N SER A 48 -4.11 10.09 -14.22
CA SER A 48 -3.97 9.55 -12.87
C SER A 48 -3.23 8.21 -12.90
N ARG A 49 -2.57 7.90 -11.81
CA ARG A 49 -1.97 6.59 -11.58
C ARG A 49 -2.64 5.89 -10.41
N MET A 50 -3.04 4.65 -10.64
CA MET A 50 -3.52 3.74 -9.62
C MET A 50 -2.47 2.67 -9.34
N ILE A 51 -2.20 2.41 -8.08
CA ILE A 51 -1.42 1.25 -7.66
C ILE A 51 -2.39 0.29 -7.00
N ILE A 52 -2.59 -0.86 -7.62
CA ILE A 52 -3.55 -1.88 -7.19
C ILE A 52 -2.78 -3.11 -6.73
N VAL A 53 -2.98 -3.51 -5.49
CA VAL A 53 -2.45 -4.76 -4.95
C VAL A 53 -3.59 -5.76 -4.83
N THR A 54 -3.44 -6.90 -5.46
CA THR A 54 -4.44 -7.97 -5.48
C THR A 54 -3.79 -9.32 -5.23
N LYS A 55 -4.57 -10.28 -4.78
CA LYS A 55 -4.13 -11.67 -4.59
C LYS A 55 -4.86 -12.59 -5.56
N GLY A 56 -4.14 -13.53 -6.10
CA GLY A 56 -4.69 -14.53 -7.00
C GLY A 56 -3.62 -15.48 -7.51
N ASP A 57 -4.03 -16.49 -8.24
CA ASP A 57 -3.13 -17.31 -9.04
C ASP A 57 -2.79 -16.61 -10.37
N ASP A 58 -1.86 -17.17 -11.11
CA ASP A 58 -1.39 -16.58 -12.37
C ASP A 58 -2.52 -16.43 -13.41
N ALA A 59 -3.48 -17.36 -13.44
CA ALA A 59 -4.63 -17.29 -14.35
C ALA A 59 -5.56 -16.11 -14.02
N VAL A 60 -5.84 -15.89 -12.73
CA VAL A 60 -6.63 -14.75 -12.26
C VAL A 60 -5.93 -13.44 -12.58
N ILE A 61 -4.63 -13.37 -12.36
CA ILE A 61 -3.83 -12.17 -12.62
C ILE A 61 -3.81 -11.81 -14.10
N GLU A 62 -3.68 -12.79 -14.98
CA GLU A 62 -3.79 -12.57 -16.44
C GLU A 62 -5.18 -12.06 -16.83
N GLN A 63 -6.24 -12.58 -16.23
CA GLN A 63 -7.61 -12.11 -16.49
C GLN A 63 -7.78 -10.65 -16.03
N ILE A 64 -7.27 -10.29 -14.86
CA ILE A 64 -7.31 -8.92 -14.36
C ILE A 64 -6.62 -7.97 -15.35
N GLU A 65 -5.42 -8.30 -15.79
CA GLU A 65 -4.66 -7.51 -16.75
C GLU A 65 -5.41 -7.31 -18.06
N LYS A 66 -5.96 -8.39 -18.62
CA LYS A 66 -6.76 -8.34 -19.84
C LYS A 66 -8.02 -7.49 -19.68
N GLN A 67 -8.73 -7.61 -18.57
CA GLN A 67 -9.95 -6.84 -18.33
C GLN A 67 -9.64 -5.35 -18.12
N LEU A 68 -8.56 -5.01 -17.41
CA LEU A 68 -8.12 -3.63 -17.26
C LEU A 68 -7.78 -2.99 -18.62
N ASN A 69 -7.07 -3.71 -19.48
CA ASN A 69 -6.71 -3.23 -20.81
C ASN A 69 -7.90 -3.02 -21.77
N LYS A 70 -9.06 -3.60 -21.47
CA LYS A 70 -10.29 -3.39 -22.26
C LYS A 70 -11.01 -2.10 -21.93
N LEU A 71 -10.72 -1.47 -20.80
CA LEU A 71 -11.37 -0.20 -20.41
C LEU A 71 -10.80 0.95 -21.24
N ILE A 72 -11.70 1.75 -21.81
CA ILE A 72 -11.31 2.88 -22.70
C ILE A 72 -10.45 3.90 -21.95
N GLU A 73 -10.74 4.13 -20.67
CA GLU A 73 -10.05 5.11 -19.86
C GLU A 73 -8.66 4.65 -19.39
N VAL A 74 -8.33 3.39 -19.58
CA VAL A 74 -7.02 2.82 -19.21
C VAL A 74 -6.02 3.10 -20.32
N ILE A 75 -4.98 3.86 -19.98
CA ILE A 75 -3.90 4.23 -20.89
C ILE A 75 -2.84 3.14 -20.95
N LYS A 76 -2.43 2.62 -19.79
CA LYS A 76 -1.41 1.58 -19.68
C LYS A 76 -1.55 0.79 -18.38
N VAL A 77 -1.37 -0.52 -18.47
CA VAL A 77 -1.27 -1.44 -17.34
C VAL A 77 0.13 -2.03 -17.29
N ASP A 78 0.83 -1.85 -16.18
CA ASP A 78 2.12 -2.48 -15.92
C ASP A 78 1.99 -3.42 -14.72
N ARG A 79 2.36 -4.69 -14.90
CA ARG A 79 2.54 -5.62 -13.79
C ARG A 79 3.93 -5.43 -13.22
N LEU A 80 4.00 -4.97 -11.97
CA LEU A 80 5.25 -4.73 -11.28
C LEU A 80 5.71 -6.01 -10.60
N SER A 81 6.91 -6.48 -10.89
CA SER A 81 7.45 -7.72 -10.33
C SER A 81 8.94 -7.62 -10.05
N GLY A 82 9.39 -8.41 -9.08
CA GLY A 82 10.80 -8.52 -8.76
C GLY A 82 11.43 -7.22 -8.24
N GLU A 83 12.67 -6.98 -8.65
CA GLU A 83 13.46 -5.82 -8.23
C GLU A 83 13.38 -4.63 -9.21
N ASP A 84 12.57 -4.76 -10.28
CA ASP A 84 12.48 -3.76 -11.35
C ASP A 84 11.69 -2.52 -10.96
N PHE A 85 11.16 -2.47 -9.76
CA PHE A 85 10.39 -1.32 -9.28
C PHE A 85 10.75 -0.94 -7.84
N ILE A 86 10.38 0.27 -7.48
CA ILE A 86 10.48 0.81 -6.13
C ILE A 86 9.08 0.98 -5.60
N GLU A 87 8.81 0.44 -4.40
CA GLU A 87 7.57 0.69 -3.68
C GLU A 87 7.85 1.33 -2.32
N ARG A 88 6.92 2.17 -1.89
CA ARG A 88 6.91 2.73 -0.52
C ARG A 88 5.49 2.87 -0.04
N GLU A 89 5.35 2.81 1.26
CA GLU A 89 4.11 3.03 1.99
C GLU A 89 4.39 3.86 3.22
N LEU A 90 3.46 4.70 3.61
CA LEU A 90 3.49 5.45 4.85
C LEU A 90 2.41 4.91 5.78
N ALA A 91 2.75 4.73 7.05
CA ALA A 91 1.81 4.35 8.07
C ALA A 91 1.92 5.25 9.30
N LEU A 92 0.78 5.52 9.91
CA LEU A 92 0.66 6.23 11.18
C LEU A 92 0.11 5.26 12.21
N PHE A 93 0.74 5.22 13.39
CA PHE A 93 0.33 4.38 14.50
C PHE A 93 0.11 5.21 15.74
N LYS A 94 -0.97 4.96 16.46
CA LYS A 94 -1.16 5.40 17.82
C LYS A 94 -0.98 4.19 18.73
N ILE A 95 0.04 4.23 19.60
CA ILE A 95 0.48 3.09 20.40
C ILE A 95 0.29 3.41 21.87
N ALA A 96 -0.32 2.49 22.62
CA ALA A 96 -0.44 2.58 24.06
C ALA A 96 0.93 2.48 24.72
N ALA A 97 1.31 3.46 25.50
CA ALA A 97 2.59 3.52 26.17
C ALA A 97 2.41 4.17 27.55
N ASP A 98 1.63 3.52 28.40
CA ASP A 98 1.23 3.99 29.73
C ASP A 98 2.27 3.68 30.82
N THR A 99 3.33 2.93 30.50
CA THR A 99 4.44 2.65 31.42
C THR A 99 5.78 3.06 30.82
N PRO A 100 6.79 3.36 31.65
CA PRO A 100 8.15 3.64 31.19
C PRO A 100 8.74 2.52 30.34
N GLU A 101 8.46 1.26 30.69
CA GLU A 101 8.94 0.08 29.97
C GLU A 101 8.37 0.01 28.55
N LYS A 102 7.05 0.23 28.40
CA LYS A 102 6.39 0.28 27.10
C LYS A 102 6.93 1.43 26.24
N LYS A 103 7.11 2.63 26.84
CA LYS A 103 7.71 3.76 26.13
C LYS A 103 9.11 3.44 25.62
N ALA A 104 9.95 2.83 26.44
CA ALA A 104 11.28 2.43 26.04
C ALA A 104 11.28 1.41 24.89
N GLN A 105 10.39 0.42 24.93
CA GLN A 105 10.22 -0.56 23.86
C GLN A 105 9.80 0.11 22.54
N VAL A 106 8.82 1.02 22.58
CA VAL A 106 8.37 1.74 21.39
C VAL A 106 9.50 2.59 20.80
N ILE A 107 10.25 3.30 21.66
CA ILE A 107 11.40 4.13 21.21
C ILE A 107 12.42 3.29 20.48
N GLN A 108 12.80 2.11 21.02
CA GLN A 108 13.73 1.21 20.36
C GLN A 108 13.23 0.71 19.00
N LEU A 109 11.96 0.33 18.91
CA LEU A 109 11.37 -0.12 17.66
C LEU A 109 11.31 1.00 16.61
N VAL A 110 10.94 2.21 17.00
CA VAL A 110 10.93 3.37 16.12
C VAL A 110 12.32 3.67 15.57
N GLU A 111 13.36 3.57 16.39
CA GLU A 111 14.76 3.73 15.95
C GLU A 111 15.16 2.64 14.95
N ILE A 112 14.86 1.37 15.25
CA ILE A 112 15.19 0.22 14.37
C ILE A 112 14.54 0.38 12.98
N PHE A 113 13.31 0.85 12.93
CA PHE A 113 12.56 1.03 11.68
C PHE A 113 12.71 2.41 11.05
N ASN A 114 13.63 3.24 11.55
CA ASN A 114 13.83 4.62 11.10
C ASN A 114 12.53 5.45 11.07
N GLY A 115 11.68 5.21 12.06
CA GLY A 115 10.44 5.93 12.24
C GLY A 115 10.63 7.30 12.89
N LYS A 116 9.53 8.02 13.01
CA LYS A 116 9.48 9.34 13.64
C LYS A 116 8.35 9.39 14.66
N PHE A 117 8.57 10.11 15.75
CA PHE A 117 7.49 10.48 16.66
C PHE A 117 6.79 11.72 16.10
N VAL A 118 5.47 11.65 15.95
CA VAL A 118 4.64 12.77 15.47
C VAL A 118 3.82 13.39 16.59
N THR A 119 3.46 12.59 17.60
CA THR A 119 2.84 13.06 18.84
C THR A 119 3.36 12.28 20.03
N VAL A 120 3.47 12.96 21.18
CA VAL A 120 3.91 12.35 22.43
C VAL A 120 2.94 12.78 23.53
N GLY A 121 2.19 11.82 24.04
CA GLY A 121 1.29 11.99 25.17
C GLY A 121 1.78 11.27 26.43
N PRO A 122 1.10 11.46 27.55
CA PRO A 122 1.49 10.80 28.81
C PRO A 122 1.31 9.29 28.78
N ALA A 123 0.32 8.78 28.04
CA ALA A 123 -0.03 7.36 27.97
C ALA A 123 -0.05 6.78 26.55
N GLU A 124 0.21 7.58 25.54
CA GLU A 124 0.18 7.15 24.15
C GLU A 124 1.19 7.92 23.28
N LEU A 125 1.70 7.24 22.27
CA LEU A 125 2.68 7.76 21.32
C LEU A 125 2.14 7.64 19.90
N GLY A 126 2.23 8.73 19.15
CA GLY A 126 1.96 8.74 17.70
C GLY A 126 3.26 8.59 16.92
N VAL A 127 3.30 7.61 16.04
CA VAL A 127 4.50 7.21 15.28
C VAL A 127 4.21 7.18 13.79
N GLU A 128 5.14 7.69 13.00
CA GLU A 128 5.15 7.58 11.54
C GLU A 128 6.23 6.60 11.11
N ILE A 129 5.86 5.63 10.28
CA ILE A 129 6.77 4.68 9.65
C ILE A 129 6.59 4.77 8.13
N SER A 130 7.69 4.93 7.41
CA SER A 130 7.72 4.91 5.94
C SER A 130 8.70 3.84 5.47
N GLY A 131 8.30 3.02 4.51
CA GLY A 131 9.13 1.96 3.99
C GLY A 131 8.40 1.05 3.04
N ARG A 132 8.96 -0.13 2.80
CA ARG A 132 8.27 -1.20 2.05
C ARG A 132 7.09 -1.71 2.88
N ALA A 133 6.06 -2.22 2.21
CA ALA A 133 4.89 -2.78 2.89
C ALA A 133 5.29 -3.87 3.92
N SER A 134 6.27 -4.70 3.61
CA SER A 134 6.80 -5.72 4.53
C SER A 134 7.42 -5.12 5.80
N GLN A 135 8.09 -3.98 5.71
CA GLN A 135 8.63 -3.28 6.87
C GLN A 135 7.52 -2.72 7.76
N ILE A 136 6.47 -2.17 7.16
CA ILE A 136 5.27 -1.71 7.89
C ILE A 136 4.60 -2.89 8.61
N ASP A 137 4.43 -4.02 7.93
CA ASP A 137 3.86 -5.23 8.51
C ASP A 137 4.70 -5.75 9.68
N ASN A 138 6.03 -5.76 9.55
CA ASN A 138 6.94 -6.17 10.61
C ASN A 138 6.84 -5.24 11.83
N PHE A 139 6.85 -3.93 11.61
CA PHE A 139 6.67 -2.97 12.70
C PHE A 139 5.33 -3.18 13.41
N MET A 140 4.24 -3.32 12.66
CA MET A 140 2.91 -3.57 13.19
C MET A 140 2.88 -4.82 14.08
N ASN A 141 3.49 -5.92 13.62
CA ASN A 141 3.56 -7.15 14.38
C ASN A 141 4.35 -6.98 15.69
N MET A 142 5.45 -6.24 15.66
CA MET A 142 6.29 -6.03 16.84
C MET A 142 5.65 -5.12 17.89
N VAL A 143 4.83 -4.16 17.48
CA VAL A 143 4.13 -3.26 18.43
C VAL A 143 2.77 -3.80 18.85
N SER A 144 2.27 -4.85 18.24
CA SER A 144 0.93 -5.40 18.53
C SER A 144 0.77 -5.82 20.00
N ASP A 145 1.80 -6.42 20.59
CA ASP A 145 1.80 -6.86 21.99
C ASP A 145 1.89 -5.68 22.98
N ILE A 146 2.44 -4.56 22.55
CA ILE A 146 2.48 -3.33 23.36
C ILE A 146 1.09 -2.69 23.41
N GLY A 147 0.41 -2.67 22.26
CA GLY A 147 -0.97 -2.24 22.11
C GLY A 147 -1.11 -1.13 21.06
N ILE A 148 -1.74 -1.46 19.94
CA ILE A 148 -2.10 -0.48 18.91
C ILE A 148 -3.50 0.03 19.23
N ILE A 149 -3.62 1.34 19.47
CA ILE A 149 -4.91 2.00 19.71
C ILE A 149 -5.59 2.30 18.39
N ASP A 150 -4.82 2.79 17.41
CA ASP A 150 -5.32 3.15 16.09
C ASP A 150 -4.17 3.13 15.09
N MET A 151 -4.49 2.90 13.82
CA MET A 151 -3.51 2.96 12.74
C MET A 151 -4.17 3.33 11.41
N ALA A 152 -3.39 3.98 10.56
CA ALA A 152 -3.77 4.28 9.19
C ALA A 152 -2.60 4.01 8.25
N ARG A 153 -2.89 3.43 7.08
CA ARG A 153 -1.89 3.15 6.05
C ARG A 153 -2.29 3.85 4.76
N SER A 154 -1.31 4.41 4.07
CA SER A 154 -1.53 5.10 2.79
C SER A 154 -1.82 4.14 1.62
N GLY A 155 -1.45 2.87 1.76
CA GLY A 155 -1.29 1.99 0.61
C GLY A 155 0.04 2.23 -0.11
N ARG A 156 0.38 1.33 -1.04
CA ARG A 156 1.65 1.38 -1.77
C ARG A 156 1.62 2.43 -2.86
N VAL A 157 2.67 3.23 -2.94
CA VAL A 157 3.05 3.94 -4.16
C VAL A 157 4.23 3.21 -4.78
N ALA A 158 4.28 3.14 -6.11
CA ALA A 158 5.30 2.38 -6.82
C ALA A 158 5.63 3.00 -8.17
N ILE A 159 6.90 2.96 -8.53
CA ILE A 159 7.40 3.35 -9.85
C ILE A 159 8.48 2.37 -10.30
N ALA A 160 8.67 2.26 -11.61
CA ALA A 160 9.79 1.49 -12.16
C ALA A 160 11.13 2.09 -11.71
N ARG A 161 12.13 1.23 -11.51
CA ARG A 161 13.49 1.69 -11.24
C ARG A 161 14.06 2.44 -12.44
N ALA A 162 14.97 3.37 -12.17
CA ALA A 162 15.79 3.96 -13.22
C ALA A 162 16.59 2.85 -13.93
N LYS A 163 16.66 2.94 -15.24
CA LYS A 163 17.53 2.05 -16.02
C LYS A 163 18.98 2.46 -15.80
N SER A 164 19.81 1.50 -15.51
CA SER A 164 21.27 1.67 -15.48
C SER A 164 21.85 1.80 -16.88
#